data_0c115300bc8f290a712abb309db76e8e
#
_entry.id   0c115300bc8f290a712abb309db76e8e
#
_cell.length_a   1.000
_cell.length_b   1.000
_cell.length_c   1.000
_cell.angle_alpha   90.00
_cell.angle_beta   90.00
_cell.angle_gamma   90.00
#
_symmetry.space_group_name_H-M   'P 1'
#
loop_
_entity.id
_entity.type
_entity.pdbx_description
1 polymer ?
#
loop_
_entity_poly.entity_id
_entity_poly.type
_entity_poly.pdbx_seq_one_letter_code
_entity_poly.pdbx_strand_id
1 'polypeptide(L)'
;MGLTAAEASRIAGRGLWAADGTVDPDVVRLAQTLTTALLSGNGDELPLPAELAAHVEEVRGLALPAYHRIEATDGIRLSAFSLRQLGPGPHPLVVVPAGWTPFGWPLFLWSYLSLARRGYHVLAYTPRGLGIPGLPSTSEGFVDVAGPHDWADGSAVIDFAHEHLAPSVIGFLGESYGSGISQLVAAHDDRVAAVVALSTWGNLATSLYDHDTRHLAAVKALLALTGGPVETKFDPANQEILADFLADRNLDGVVEWGRLRAPESYLHLTNDNETPTFFSNTWHEGLFAVNQLLETFNGLDVPKRLNLWIGDHAAPEGPGLIGTEPGRVNVPMAEAYAWLDHHLKGERNGVEDWAQVCNQVMFTYVTEPVPDPGTGEPTGENRIVEEAFREDSADWSRVTTGVEVLGLTGDGAGGTDGRLLPAGETTDPSEVTGWRRAFLAGVDTEATVMDALMKTGREERAGNPKTYDTRKIDRRHALVWTTAPLTAPEGEGTAGRRVRGIPRLRLTVRSTAASACLIAHLFDVAEDDTARIVTHEPLNVYGLTPEQDRTVTWELQAAAYDIAAGHRLMLVVDSKDPLYGDASVTWTQTVVSSPEGAPAFLELPLG
;
A
#
# COMPACT_ATOMS: atom_id res chain seq x y z
N MET A 1 -19.44 -14.82 -23.69
CA MET A 1 -20.34 -15.53 -22.76
C MET A 1 -20.43 -14.66 -21.51
N GLY A 2 -21.63 -14.30 -21.07
CA GLY A 2 -21.83 -13.54 -19.84
C GLY A 2 -21.43 -14.36 -18.60
N LEU A 3 -21.09 -13.67 -17.51
CA LEU A 3 -20.83 -14.30 -16.22
C LEU A 3 -22.13 -14.91 -15.69
N THR A 4 -22.04 -16.10 -15.09
CA THR A 4 -23.15 -16.62 -14.27
C THR A 4 -23.30 -15.83 -12.98
N ALA A 5 -24.47 -15.82 -12.34
CA ALA A 5 -24.68 -15.16 -11.04
C ALA A 5 -23.71 -15.69 -9.96
N ALA A 6 -23.37 -16.99 -9.99
CA ALA A 6 -22.42 -17.61 -9.08
C ALA A 6 -20.97 -17.12 -9.33
N GLU A 7 -20.58 -16.95 -10.58
CA GLU A 7 -19.27 -16.37 -10.92
C GLU A 7 -19.19 -14.91 -10.51
N ALA A 8 -20.23 -14.10 -10.77
CA ALA A 8 -20.26 -12.70 -10.36
C ALA A 8 -20.23 -12.53 -8.83
N SER A 9 -20.95 -13.37 -8.07
CA SER A 9 -20.88 -13.38 -6.59
C SER A 9 -19.48 -13.71 -6.06
N ARG A 10 -18.83 -14.69 -6.69
CA ARG A 10 -17.47 -15.08 -6.31
C ARG A 10 -16.44 -13.98 -6.61
N ILE A 11 -16.62 -13.27 -7.72
CA ILE A 11 -15.74 -12.17 -8.15
C ILE A 11 -15.89 -10.96 -7.23
N ALA A 12 -17.12 -10.62 -6.85
CA ALA A 12 -17.41 -9.49 -5.97
C ALA A 12 -16.66 -9.54 -4.61
N GLY A 13 -16.26 -10.75 -4.16
CA GLY A 13 -15.53 -10.93 -2.90
C GLY A 13 -13.99 -11.02 -3.02
N ARG A 14 -13.43 -11.05 -4.24
CA ARG A 14 -12.01 -11.37 -4.45
C ARG A 14 -11.05 -10.18 -4.53
N GLY A 15 -11.52 -8.98 -4.75
CA GLY A 15 -10.67 -7.83 -5.05
C GLY A 15 -10.15 -7.80 -6.48
N LEU A 16 -9.23 -6.88 -6.77
CA LEU A 16 -8.81 -6.52 -8.14
C LEU A 16 -7.88 -7.55 -8.80
N TRP A 17 -7.16 -8.35 -8.03
CA TRP A 17 -5.99 -9.08 -8.49
C TRP A 17 -6.20 -10.59 -8.54
N ALA A 18 -5.77 -11.21 -9.64
CA ALA A 18 -5.67 -12.65 -9.76
C ALA A 18 -4.49 -13.22 -8.94
N ALA A 19 -4.47 -14.55 -8.76
CA ALA A 19 -3.42 -15.23 -7.98
C ALA A 19 -1.99 -15.04 -8.51
N ASP A 20 -1.86 -14.68 -9.78
CA ASP A 20 -0.58 -14.44 -10.44
C ASP A 20 -0.13 -12.95 -10.39
N GLY A 21 -0.87 -12.09 -9.67
CA GLY A 21 -0.59 -10.66 -9.57
C GLY A 21 -1.06 -9.83 -10.78
N THR A 22 -1.79 -10.42 -11.72
CA THR A 22 -2.45 -9.68 -12.80
C THR A 22 -3.85 -9.23 -12.41
N VAL A 23 -4.42 -8.24 -13.13
CA VAL A 23 -5.83 -7.88 -12.93
C VAL A 23 -6.72 -9.06 -13.30
N ASP A 24 -7.60 -9.47 -12.39
CA ASP A 24 -8.48 -10.60 -12.60
C ASP A 24 -9.43 -10.33 -13.79
N PRO A 25 -9.39 -11.13 -14.87
CA PRO A 25 -10.25 -10.94 -16.03
C PRO A 25 -11.74 -11.00 -15.69
N ASP A 26 -12.10 -11.70 -14.62
CA ASP A 26 -13.48 -11.82 -14.17
C ASP A 26 -13.97 -10.52 -13.53
N VAL A 27 -13.10 -9.81 -12.81
CA VAL A 27 -13.38 -8.45 -12.28
C VAL A 27 -13.67 -7.49 -13.43
N VAL A 28 -12.88 -7.55 -14.51
CA VAL A 28 -13.11 -6.72 -15.70
C VAL A 28 -14.46 -7.03 -16.34
N ARG A 29 -14.80 -8.32 -16.47
CA ARG A 29 -16.11 -8.74 -16.98
C ARG A 29 -17.27 -8.26 -16.10
N LEU A 30 -17.10 -8.32 -14.77
CA LEU A 30 -18.10 -7.78 -13.84
C LEU A 30 -18.30 -6.28 -14.04
N ALA A 31 -17.22 -5.51 -14.10
CA ALA A 31 -17.27 -4.07 -14.34
C ALA A 31 -17.96 -3.71 -15.67
N GLN A 32 -17.63 -4.45 -16.74
CA GLN A 32 -18.29 -4.30 -18.06
C GLN A 32 -19.79 -4.63 -17.99
N THR A 33 -20.15 -5.70 -17.27
CA THR A 33 -21.55 -6.12 -17.10
C THR A 33 -22.35 -5.07 -16.34
N LEU A 34 -21.79 -4.54 -15.23
CA LEU A 34 -22.40 -3.46 -14.45
C LEU A 34 -22.57 -2.18 -15.28
N THR A 35 -21.53 -1.79 -16.04
CA THR A 35 -21.59 -0.63 -16.92
C THR A 35 -22.71 -0.80 -17.97
N THR A 36 -22.81 -1.98 -18.57
CA THR A 36 -23.84 -2.31 -19.54
C THR A 36 -25.24 -2.26 -18.92
N ALA A 37 -25.40 -2.83 -17.71
CA ALA A 37 -26.67 -2.80 -16.98
C ALA A 37 -27.15 -1.37 -16.69
N LEU A 38 -26.24 -0.49 -16.26
CA LEU A 38 -26.55 0.92 -16.00
C LEU A 38 -26.96 1.68 -17.27
N LEU A 39 -26.23 1.47 -18.36
CA LEU A 39 -26.45 2.24 -19.59
C LEU A 39 -27.60 1.73 -20.46
N SER A 40 -27.81 0.41 -20.52
CA SER A 40 -28.80 -0.20 -21.45
C SER A 40 -30.20 -0.33 -20.90
N GLY A 41 -30.36 -0.28 -19.60
CA GLY A 41 -31.65 -0.48 -18.97
C GLY A 41 -32.14 -1.93 -18.87
N ASN A 42 -31.35 -2.90 -19.27
CA ASN A 42 -31.69 -4.32 -19.30
C ASN A 42 -31.05 -5.11 -18.14
N GLY A 43 -31.03 -4.53 -16.94
CA GLY A 43 -30.41 -5.14 -15.75
C GLY A 43 -30.94 -6.53 -15.42
N ASP A 44 -32.24 -6.77 -15.64
CA ASP A 44 -32.91 -8.06 -15.37
C ASP A 44 -32.44 -9.21 -16.29
N GLU A 45 -31.86 -8.91 -17.43
CA GLU A 45 -31.36 -9.91 -18.40
C GLU A 45 -29.87 -10.24 -18.22
N LEU A 46 -29.17 -9.49 -17.36
CA LEU A 46 -27.75 -9.68 -17.13
C LEU A 46 -27.49 -10.56 -15.91
N PRO A 47 -26.52 -11.47 -15.97
CA PRO A 47 -26.21 -12.39 -14.88
C PRO A 47 -25.47 -11.67 -13.75
N LEU A 48 -26.17 -10.84 -12.99
CA LEU A 48 -25.67 -10.18 -11.79
C LEU A 48 -26.17 -10.90 -10.53
N PRO A 49 -25.37 -10.90 -9.43
CA PRO A 49 -25.89 -11.25 -8.11
C PRO A 49 -27.12 -10.39 -7.80
N ALA A 50 -28.13 -10.98 -7.13
CA ALA A 50 -29.40 -10.30 -6.85
C ALA A 50 -29.22 -8.95 -6.13
N GLU A 51 -28.26 -8.85 -5.21
CA GLU A 51 -27.96 -7.61 -4.50
C GLU A 51 -27.34 -6.55 -5.43
N LEU A 52 -26.42 -6.94 -6.30
CA LEU A 52 -25.84 -6.05 -7.32
C LEU A 52 -26.91 -5.56 -8.30
N ALA A 53 -27.77 -6.45 -8.77
CA ALA A 53 -28.89 -6.10 -9.64
C ALA A 53 -29.84 -5.10 -8.95
N ALA A 54 -30.18 -5.33 -7.69
CA ALA A 54 -31.01 -4.41 -6.90
C ALA A 54 -30.36 -3.02 -6.75
N HIS A 55 -29.06 -2.95 -6.50
CA HIS A 55 -28.33 -1.66 -6.42
C HIS A 55 -28.29 -0.92 -7.77
N VAL A 56 -28.12 -1.64 -8.88
CA VAL A 56 -28.19 -1.05 -10.22
C VAL A 56 -29.56 -0.45 -10.49
N GLU A 57 -30.64 -1.19 -10.20
CA GLU A 57 -32.01 -0.70 -10.38
C GLU A 57 -32.34 0.49 -9.47
N GLU A 58 -31.91 0.45 -8.22
CA GLU A 58 -32.05 1.58 -7.30
C GLU A 58 -31.34 2.84 -7.86
N VAL A 59 -30.07 2.71 -8.27
CA VAL A 59 -29.30 3.84 -8.80
C VAL A 59 -29.90 4.38 -10.10
N ARG A 60 -30.45 3.53 -10.96
CA ARG A 60 -31.16 3.99 -12.17
C ARG A 60 -32.40 4.82 -11.86
N GLY A 61 -33.03 4.58 -10.72
CA GLY A 61 -34.13 5.41 -10.21
C GLY A 61 -33.67 6.73 -9.58
N LEU A 62 -32.42 6.81 -9.15
CA LEU A 62 -31.85 7.96 -8.42
C LEU A 62 -30.98 8.87 -9.30
N ALA A 63 -30.25 8.31 -10.25
CA ALA A 63 -29.27 9.04 -11.03
C ALA A 63 -29.28 8.69 -12.53
N LEU A 64 -28.92 9.65 -13.36
CA LEU A 64 -28.78 9.51 -14.80
C LEU A 64 -27.32 9.17 -15.15
N PRO A 65 -27.03 7.99 -15.70
CA PRO A 65 -25.68 7.66 -16.17
C PRO A 65 -25.40 8.34 -17.51
N ALA A 66 -24.17 8.83 -17.68
CA ALA A 66 -23.70 9.38 -18.94
C ALA A 66 -22.20 9.16 -19.15
N TYR A 67 -21.82 8.95 -20.40
CA TYR A 67 -20.43 8.89 -20.83
C TYR A 67 -19.99 10.23 -21.42
N HIS A 68 -18.74 10.63 -21.15
CA HIS A 68 -18.19 11.90 -21.57
C HIS A 68 -16.79 11.77 -22.15
N ARG A 69 -16.43 12.77 -22.95
CA ARG A 69 -15.06 13.09 -23.34
C ARG A 69 -14.78 14.52 -22.88
N ILE A 70 -14.02 14.65 -21.78
CA ILE A 70 -13.70 15.94 -21.18
C ILE A 70 -12.42 16.44 -21.85
N GLU A 71 -12.47 17.65 -22.41
CA GLU A 71 -11.31 18.28 -23.03
C GLU A 71 -10.45 18.93 -21.95
N ALA A 72 -9.18 18.51 -21.89
CA ALA A 72 -8.16 19.09 -21.02
C ALA A 72 -7.61 20.40 -21.61
N THR A 73 -6.87 21.16 -20.82
CA THR A 73 -6.35 22.48 -21.21
C THR A 73 -5.41 22.46 -22.41
N ASP A 74 -4.75 21.32 -22.67
CA ASP A 74 -3.86 21.09 -23.80
C ASP A 74 -4.56 20.42 -25.01
N GLY A 75 -5.90 20.26 -24.94
CA GLY A 75 -6.75 19.78 -26.04
C GLY A 75 -6.85 18.25 -26.15
N ILE A 76 -6.23 17.46 -25.23
CA ILE A 76 -6.48 16.03 -25.16
C ILE A 76 -7.86 15.75 -24.55
N ARG A 77 -8.41 14.57 -24.81
CA ARG A 77 -9.73 14.20 -24.30
C ARG A 77 -9.63 13.05 -23.31
N LEU A 78 -10.09 13.31 -22.08
CA LEU A 78 -10.19 12.32 -21.02
C LEU A 78 -11.50 11.53 -21.14
N SER A 79 -11.42 10.23 -20.98
CA SER A 79 -12.60 9.36 -20.87
C SER A 79 -13.22 9.52 -19.48
N ALA A 80 -14.49 9.82 -19.41
CA ALA A 80 -15.19 10.01 -18.15
C ALA A 80 -16.61 9.40 -18.16
N PHE A 81 -17.11 9.14 -16.96
CA PHE A 81 -18.45 8.61 -16.71
C PHE A 81 -19.08 9.36 -15.54
N SER A 82 -20.34 9.72 -15.64
CA SER A 82 -21.06 10.38 -14.56
C SER A 82 -22.33 9.66 -14.15
N LEU A 83 -22.70 9.81 -12.88
CA LEU A 83 -24.01 9.54 -12.33
C LEU A 83 -24.56 10.86 -11.78
N ARG A 84 -25.49 11.48 -12.52
CA ARG A 84 -26.11 12.75 -12.14
C ARG A 84 -27.40 12.49 -11.39
N GLN A 85 -27.51 12.93 -10.13
CA GLN A 85 -28.72 12.82 -9.31
C GLN A 85 -29.93 13.45 -10.00
N LEU A 86 -31.07 12.76 -9.94
CA LEU A 86 -32.37 13.18 -10.52
C LEU A 86 -33.24 13.96 -9.55
N GLY A 87 -32.98 13.84 -8.24
CA GLY A 87 -33.74 14.52 -7.20
C GLY A 87 -33.58 16.05 -7.25
N PRO A 88 -34.49 16.79 -6.58
CA PRO A 88 -34.35 18.23 -6.43
C PRO A 88 -33.15 18.55 -5.53
N GLY A 89 -32.41 19.60 -5.84
CA GLY A 89 -31.33 20.01 -4.97
C GLY A 89 -30.31 20.85 -5.66
N PRO A 90 -29.31 21.35 -4.93
CA PRO A 90 -27.93 21.12 -5.25
C PRO A 90 -27.45 19.84 -4.56
N HIS A 91 -26.75 18.96 -5.30
CA HIS A 91 -26.13 17.73 -4.76
C HIS A 91 -24.62 17.90 -4.67
N PRO A 92 -23.97 17.36 -3.64
CA PRO A 92 -22.51 17.29 -3.61
C PRO A 92 -21.99 16.34 -4.69
N LEU A 93 -20.77 16.58 -5.15
CA LEU A 93 -20.08 15.75 -6.14
C LEU A 93 -18.88 15.05 -5.52
N VAL A 94 -18.69 13.80 -5.88
CA VAL A 94 -17.41 13.10 -5.69
C VAL A 94 -16.79 12.84 -7.07
N VAL A 95 -15.60 13.40 -7.28
CA VAL A 95 -14.76 13.12 -8.45
C VAL A 95 -13.87 11.92 -8.13
N VAL A 96 -13.80 10.94 -9.06
CA VAL A 96 -13.02 9.72 -8.86
C VAL A 96 -12.06 9.52 -10.03
N PRO A 97 -10.80 9.99 -9.91
CA PRO A 97 -9.73 9.58 -10.82
C PRO A 97 -9.46 8.08 -10.66
N ALA A 98 -9.39 7.35 -11.76
CA ALA A 98 -9.11 5.92 -11.71
C ALA A 98 -7.67 5.63 -11.24
N GLY A 99 -7.47 4.49 -10.58
CA GLY A 99 -6.15 3.96 -10.27
C GLY A 99 -5.35 3.57 -11.52
N TRP A 100 -4.10 3.17 -11.34
CA TRP A 100 -3.23 2.74 -12.44
C TRP A 100 -3.68 1.38 -12.99
N THR A 101 -4.49 1.41 -14.04
CA THR A 101 -5.09 0.22 -14.62
C THR A 101 -5.28 0.40 -16.12
N PRO A 102 -5.13 -0.68 -16.92
CA PRO A 102 -5.41 -0.63 -18.36
C PRO A 102 -6.89 -0.47 -18.70
N PHE A 103 -7.80 -0.58 -17.72
CA PHE A 103 -9.25 -0.51 -17.95
C PHE A 103 -9.87 0.84 -17.59
N GLY A 104 -9.18 1.64 -16.78
CA GLY A 104 -9.62 2.97 -16.36
C GLY A 104 -10.83 2.95 -15.43
N TRP A 105 -11.66 4.00 -15.49
CA TRP A 105 -12.80 4.23 -14.59
C TRP A 105 -13.80 3.06 -14.43
N PRO A 106 -14.06 2.14 -15.36
CA PRO A 106 -15.08 1.09 -15.17
C PRO A 106 -14.82 0.14 -14.01
N LEU A 107 -13.59 0.05 -13.50
CA LEU A 107 -13.25 -0.89 -12.43
C LEU A 107 -13.90 -0.55 -11.09
N PHE A 108 -14.13 0.73 -10.78
CA PHE A 108 -14.63 1.16 -9.47
C PHE A 108 -16.14 1.41 -9.45
N LEU A 109 -16.88 0.79 -10.37
CA LEU A 109 -18.30 1.06 -10.57
C LEU A 109 -19.15 0.77 -9.32
N TRP A 110 -18.76 -0.21 -8.49
CA TRP A 110 -19.47 -0.48 -7.23
C TRP A 110 -19.39 0.73 -6.27
N SER A 111 -18.22 1.35 -6.17
CA SER A 111 -18.07 2.59 -5.39
C SER A 111 -18.95 3.72 -5.94
N TYR A 112 -19.08 3.85 -7.26
CA TYR A 112 -19.95 4.86 -7.87
C TYR A 112 -21.42 4.64 -7.55
N LEU A 113 -21.88 3.38 -7.57
CA LEU A 113 -23.24 3.02 -7.13
C LEU A 113 -23.45 3.39 -5.65
N SER A 114 -22.47 3.08 -4.80
CA SER A 114 -22.52 3.39 -3.37
C SER A 114 -22.61 4.89 -3.09
N LEU A 115 -21.82 5.70 -3.81
CA LEU A 115 -21.86 7.16 -3.73
C LEU A 115 -23.19 7.73 -4.25
N ALA A 116 -23.68 7.24 -5.39
CA ALA A 116 -24.96 7.69 -5.95
C ALA A 116 -26.14 7.40 -5.01
N ARG A 117 -26.17 6.24 -4.36
CA ARG A 117 -27.18 5.88 -3.33
C ARG A 117 -27.12 6.78 -2.11
N ARG A 118 -25.95 7.37 -1.82
CA ARG A 118 -25.74 8.37 -0.76
C ARG A 118 -26.13 9.79 -1.20
N GLY A 119 -26.62 9.99 -2.43
CA GLY A 119 -27.09 11.26 -2.95
C GLY A 119 -26.01 12.14 -3.57
N TYR A 120 -24.84 11.60 -3.84
CA TYR A 120 -23.79 12.31 -4.58
C TYR A 120 -24.01 12.29 -6.08
N HIS A 121 -23.71 13.38 -6.76
CA HIS A 121 -23.22 13.27 -8.13
C HIS A 121 -21.91 12.50 -8.10
N VAL A 122 -21.64 11.69 -9.11
CA VAL A 122 -20.36 11.00 -9.30
C VAL A 122 -19.79 11.38 -10.65
N LEU A 123 -18.51 11.72 -10.72
CA LEU A 123 -17.79 11.95 -11.96
C LEU A 123 -16.46 11.21 -11.91
N ALA A 124 -16.43 10.05 -12.55
CA ALA A 124 -15.23 9.23 -12.65
C ALA A 124 -14.52 9.48 -13.97
N TYR A 125 -13.19 9.49 -13.97
CA TYR A 125 -12.42 9.61 -15.21
C TYR A 125 -11.16 8.74 -15.19
N THR A 126 -10.71 8.39 -16.39
CA THR A 126 -9.41 7.74 -16.59
C THR A 126 -8.35 8.82 -16.75
N PRO A 127 -7.28 8.85 -15.96
CA PRO A 127 -6.18 9.79 -16.15
C PRO A 127 -5.57 9.68 -17.55
N ARG A 128 -4.92 10.76 -18.01
CA ARG A 128 -4.32 10.86 -19.34
C ARG A 128 -3.40 9.68 -19.65
N GLY A 129 -3.37 9.25 -20.90
CA GLY A 129 -2.50 8.17 -21.39
C GLY A 129 -2.89 6.76 -20.95
N LEU A 130 -3.70 6.60 -19.88
CA LEU A 130 -4.12 5.28 -19.42
C LEU A 130 -5.25 4.69 -20.26
N GLY A 131 -5.34 3.36 -20.25
CA GLY A 131 -6.31 2.55 -20.98
C GLY A 131 -5.73 1.83 -22.17
N ILE A 132 -6.38 0.74 -22.57
CA ILE A 132 -6.03 -0.04 -23.76
C ILE A 132 -6.56 0.70 -25.00
N PRO A 133 -5.72 0.97 -26.00
CA PRO A 133 -6.18 1.64 -27.24
C PRO A 133 -7.40 0.96 -27.88
N GLY A 134 -8.42 1.75 -28.19
CA GLY A 134 -9.68 1.27 -28.76
C GLY A 134 -10.80 0.96 -27.76
N LEU A 135 -10.52 0.93 -26.45
CA LEU A 135 -11.57 0.89 -25.43
C LEU A 135 -12.17 2.28 -25.21
N PRO A 136 -13.51 2.40 -24.98
CA PRO A 136 -14.14 3.67 -24.68
C PRO A 136 -13.58 4.36 -23.43
N SER A 137 -13.10 3.59 -22.46
CA SER A 137 -12.51 4.08 -21.23
C SER A 137 -11.08 4.61 -21.35
N THR A 138 -10.46 4.52 -22.52
CA THR A 138 -9.10 5.03 -22.76
C THR A 138 -9.09 6.54 -22.89
N SER A 139 -8.20 7.21 -22.17
CA SER A 139 -7.90 8.65 -22.31
C SER A 139 -6.76 8.88 -23.31
N GLU A 140 -6.81 10.04 -23.97
CA GLU A 140 -5.76 10.49 -24.89
C GLU A 140 -4.52 11.00 -24.12
N GLY A 141 -3.45 11.32 -24.83
CA GLY A 141 -2.22 11.85 -24.26
C GLY A 141 -1.24 10.80 -23.77
N PHE A 142 -0.27 11.23 -22.98
CA PHE A 142 0.74 10.39 -22.33
C PHE A 142 0.50 10.35 -20.82
N VAL A 143 0.90 9.27 -20.18
CA VAL A 143 0.85 9.12 -18.71
C VAL A 143 1.83 10.11 -18.09
N ASP A 144 1.33 10.99 -17.21
CA ASP A 144 2.13 12.04 -16.56
C ASP A 144 2.63 11.65 -15.15
N VAL A 145 2.14 10.52 -14.64
CA VAL A 145 2.50 9.97 -13.32
C VAL A 145 2.20 10.96 -12.18
N ALA A 146 0.94 11.45 -12.13
CA ALA A 146 0.47 12.45 -11.19
C ALA A 146 1.27 13.77 -11.23
N GLY A 147 1.75 14.14 -12.41
CA GLY A 147 2.48 15.39 -12.63
C GLY A 147 1.57 16.59 -12.95
N PRO A 148 2.17 17.72 -13.41
CA PRO A 148 1.45 18.96 -13.66
C PRO A 148 0.29 18.84 -14.65
N HIS A 149 0.37 17.93 -15.61
CA HIS A 149 -0.72 17.70 -16.54
C HIS A 149 -1.92 17.01 -15.87
N ASP A 150 -1.66 16.04 -14.99
CA ASP A 150 -2.74 15.37 -14.25
C ASP A 150 -3.48 16.33 -13.29
N TRP A 151 -2.77 17.29 -12.67
CA TRP A 151 -3.43 18.29 -11.83
C TRP A 151 -4.31 19.24 -12.66
N ALA A 152 -3.79 19.70 -13.78
CA ALA A 152 -4.54 20.55 -14.70
C ALA A 152 -5.75 19.82 -15.29
N ASP A 153 -5.63 18.53 -15.57
CA ASP A 153 -6.74 17.66 -15.98
C ASP A 153 -7.81 17.58 -14.89
N GLY A 154 -7.40 17.40 -13.63
CA GLY A 154 -8.31 17.41 -12.49
C GLY A 154 -9.10 18.72 -12.38
N SER A 155 -8.45 19.87 -12.58
CA SER A 155 -9.13 21.18 -12.64
C SER A 155 -10.07 21.29 -13.84
N ALA A 156 -9.70 20.78 -15.02
CA ALA A 156 -10.59 20.74 -16.18
C ALA A 156 -11.82 19.83 -15.94
N VAL A 157 -11.65 18.74 -15.19
CA VAL A 157 -12.77 17.88 -14.76
C VAL A 157 -13.70 18.62 -13.78
N ILE A 158 -13.16 19.46 -12.88
CA ILE A 158 -13.95 20.33 -12.00
C ILE A 158 -14.72 21.38 -12.81
N ASP A 159 -14.10 22.01 -13.80
CA ASP A 159 -14.76 22.97 -14.69
C ASP A 159 -15.92 22.32 -15.44
N PHE A 160 -15.70 21.15 -16.02
CA PHE A 160 -16.74 20.35 -16.66
C PHE A 160 -17.89 20.02 -15.70
N ALA A 161 -17.57 19.66 -14.45
CA ALA A 161 -18.57 19.35 -13.44
C ALA A 161 -19.44 20.57 -13.10
N HIS A 162 -18.87 21.76 -12.97
CA HIS A 162 -19.62 22.98 -12.73
C HIS A 162 -20.56 23.31 -13.89
N GLU A 163 -20.12 23.12 -15.14
CA GLU A 163 -20.94 23.39 -16.31
C GLU A 163 -22.11 22.41 -16.49
N HIS A 164 -21.89 21.11 -16.19
CA HIS A 164 -22.82 20.04 -16.57
C HIS A 164 -23.59 19.40 -15.42
N LEU A 165 -23.05 19.44 -14.19
CA LEU A 165 -23.62 18.81 -13.01
C LEU A 165 -24.06 19.81 -11.95
N ALA A 166 -23.53 21.03 -11.97
CA ALA A 166 -23.80 22.12 -11.01
C ALA A 166 -23.73 21.65 -9.53
N PRO A 167 -22.60 21.10 -9.08
CA PRO A 167 -22.47 20.56 -7.73
C PRO A 167 -22.53 21.65 -6.67
N SER A 168 -23.04 21.33 -5.47
CA SER A 168 -23.01 22.25 -4.32
C SER A 168 -21.61 22.38 -3.71
N VAL A 169 -20.85 21.30 -3.72
CA VAL A 169 -19.50 21.16 -3.18
C VAL A 169 -18.83 19.96 -3.85
N ILE A 170 -17.51 19.95 -3.95
CA ILE A 170 -16.74 18.91 -4.63
C ILE A 170 -15.77 18.25 -3.66
N GLY A 171 -15.76 16.92 -3.62
CA GLY A 171 -14.73 16.10 -2.99
C GLY A 171 -14.08 15.17 -4.00
N PHE A 172 -12.90 14.67 -3.66
CA PHE A 172 -12.20 13.67 -4.45
C PHE A 172 -12.06 12.37 -3.65
N LEU A 173 -12.21 11.24 -4.34
CA LEU A 173 -11.91 9.92 -3.82
C LEU A 173 -11.06 9.19 -4.85
N GLY A 174 -9.87 8.78 -4.47
CA GLY A 174 -8.99 8.02 -5.33
C GLY A 174 -8.34 6.86 -4.59
N GLU A 175 -8.03 5.81 -5.35
CA GLU A 175 -7.23 4.68 -4.91
C GLU A 175 -5.95 4.66 -5.74
N SER A 176 -4.80 4.30 -5.11
CA SER A 176 -3.52 4.17 -5.80
C SER A 176 -3.16 5.46 -6.58
N TYR A 177 -2.97 5.35 -7.89
CA TYR A 177 -2.70 6.50 -8.76
C TYR A 177 -3.74 7.60 -8.63
N GLY A 178 -5.02 7.22 -8.56
CA GLY A 178 -6.11 8.17 -8.35
C GLY A 178 -6.04 8.88 -7.01
N SER A 179 -5.46 8.27 -5.99
CA SER A 179 -5.31 8.89 -4.66
C SER A 179 -4.26 10.01 -4.67
N GLY A 180 -3.12 9.77 -5.34
CA GLY A 180 -2.10 10.81 -5.50
C GLY A 180 -2.59 11.97 -6.35
N ILE A 181 -3.30 11.69 -7.46
CA ILE A 181 -3.96 12.74 -8.26
C ILE A 181 -4.94 13.53 -7.39
N SER A 182 -5.77 12.85 -6.57
CA SER A 182 -6.75 13.52 -5.71
C SER A 182 -6.09 14.51 -4.73
N GLN A 183 -4.99 14.11 -4.09
CA GLN A 183 -4.24 14.98 -3.19
C GLN A 183 -3.61 16.17 -3.94
N LEU A 184 -3.01 15.91 -5.10
CA LEU A 184 -2.32 16.94 -5.88
C LEU A 184 -3.30 17.93 -6.52
N VAL A 185 -4.47 17.48 -6.98
CA VAL A 185 -5.54 18.39 -7.43
C VAL A 185 -6.00 19.26 -6.27
N ALA A 186 -6.24 18.70 -5.08
CA ALA A 186 -6.65 19.46 -3.91
C ALA A 186 -5.62 20.50 -3.45
N ALA A 187 -4.32 20.22 -3.65
CA ALA A 187 -3.28 21.20 -3.39
C ALA A 187 -3.30 22.39 -4.38
N HIS A 188 -3.65 22.15 -5.65
CA HIS A 188 -3.56 23.14 -6.73
C HIS A 188 -4.91 23.78 -7.12
N ASP A 189 -6.02 23.30 -6.54
CA ASP A 189 -7.38 23.81 -6.83
C ASP A 189 -8.20 23.88 -5.54
N ASP A 190 -8.45 25.10 -5.09
CA ASP A 190 -9.14 25.44 -3.83
C ASP A 190 -10.64 25.08 -3.81
N ARG A 191 -11.18 24.61 -4.93
CA ARG A 191 -12.58 24.13 -5.04
C ARG A 191 -12.77 22.72 -4.48
N VAL A 192 -11.68 21.99 -4.14
CA VAL A 192 -11.75 20.65 -3.55
C VAL A 192 -11.94 20.75 -2.03
N ALA A 193 -13.11 20.41 -1.55
CA ALA A 193 -13.50 20.57 -0.15
C ALA A 193 -13.16 19.39 0.76
N ALA A 194 -12.86 18.20 0.21
CA ALA A 194 -12.40 17.03 0.98
C ALA A 194 -11.73 16.01 0.06
N VAL A 195 -10.77 15.27 0.60
CA VAL A 195 -10.07 14.18 -0.10
C VAL A 195 -10.18 12.88 0.68
N VAL A 196 -10.39 11.78 -0.05
CA VAL A 196 -10.15 10.39 0.38
C VAL A 196 -9.06 9.80 -0.50
N ALA A 197 -7.92 9.51 0.11
CA ALA A 197 -6.73 8.96 -0.54
C ALA A 197 -6.45 7.55 -0.02
N LEU A 198 -6.79 6.53 -0.83
CA LEU A 198 -6.71 5.11 -0.48
C LEU A 198 -5.47 4.48 -1.09
N SER A 199 -4.77 3.60 -0.35
CA SER A 199 -3.51 2.95 -0.76
C SER A 199 -2.56 3.94 -1.43
N THR A 200 -2.17 4.99 -0.70
CA THR A 200 -1.65 6.24 -1.25
C THR A 200 -0.17 6.48 -0.95
N TRP A 201 0.41 7.44 -1.68
CA TRP A 201 1.72 7.99 -1.34
C TRP A 201 1.61 9.44 -0.84
N GLY A 202 2.59 9.81 -0.02
CA GLY A 202 2.89 11.19 0.34
C GLY A 202 4.10 11.71 -0.42
N ASN A 203 5.14 10.87 -0.54
CA ASN A 203 6.37 11.16 -1.28
C ASN A 203 6.64 10.06 -2.31
N LEU A 204 6.41 10.36 -3.60
CA LEU A 204 6.60 9.37 -4.66
C LEU A 204 8.08 8.98 -4.84
N ALA A 205 9.01 9.91 -4.59
CA ALA A 205 10.43 9.63 -4.71
C ALA A 205 10.86 8.53 -3.72
N THR A 206 10.50 8.67 -2.43
CA THR A 206 10.84 7.69 -1.40
C THR A 206 9.92 6.46 -1.40
N SER A 207 8.78 6.50 -2.06
CA SER A 207 7.92 5.32 -2.23
C SER A 207 8.54 4.23 -3.09
N LEU A 208 9.22 4.62 -4.17
CA LEU A 208 9.77 3.70 -5.17
C LEU A 208 11.30 3.67 -5.18
N TYR A 209 11.92 4.55 -4.41
CA TYR A 209 13.36 4.63 -4.23
C TYR A 209 13.67 5.12 -2.81
N ASP A 210 13.76 4.20 -1.86
CA ASP A 210 14.10 4.49 -0.47
C ASP A 210 15.42 3.82 -0.08
N HIS A 211 16.17 4.40 0.85
CA HIS A 211 17.46 3.89 1.31
C HIS A 211 18.41 3.48 0.15
N ASP A 212 18.50 4.35 -0.87
CA ASP A 212 19.26 4.09 -2.10
C ASP A 212 18.83 2.79 -2.83
N THR A 213 17.60 2.32 -2.62
CA THR A 213 17.11 1.05 -3.14
C THR A 213 15.87 1.23 -4.02
N ARG A 214 15.95 0.71 -5.24
CA ARG A 214 14.87 0.79 -6.22
C ARG A 214 13.85 -0.32 -5.99
N HIS A 215 12.56 0.01 -5.93
CA HIS A 215 11.45 -0.96 -5.87
C HIS A 215 11.14 -1.50 -7.28
N LEU A 216 12.05 -2.32 -7.81
CA LEU A 216 12.01 -2.75 -9.22
C LEU A 216 10.78 -3.58 -9.57
N ALA A 217 10.31 -4.44 -8.68
CA ALA A 217 9.12 -5.26 -8.93
C ALA A 217 7.87 -4.38 -9.06
N ALA A 218 7.74 -3.37 -8.20
CA ALA A 218 6.65 -2.39 -8.23
C ALA A 218 6.60 -1.65 -9.58
N VAL A 219 7.72 -1.06 -10.01
CA VAL A 219 7.78 -0.32 -11.27
C VAL A 219 7.51 -1.22 -12.47
N LYS A 220 8.07 -2.43 -12.50
CA LYS A 220 7.80 -3.40 -13.58
C LYS A 220 6.33 -3.82 -13.65
N ALA A 221 5.66 -4.01 -12.50
CA ALA A 221 4.25 -4.32 -12.44
C ALA A 221 3.40 -3.15 -12.97
N LEU A 222 3.70 -1.91 -12.57
CA LEU A 222 3.02 -0.72 -13.08
C LEU A 222 3.17 -0.60 -14.61
N LEU A 223 4.38 -0.84 -15.15
CA LEU A 223 4.60 -0.83 -16.59
C LEU A 223 3.76 -1.89 -17.32
N ALA A 224 3.65 -3.09 -16.79
CA ALA A 224 2.81 -4.14 -17.36
C ALA A 224 1.32 -3.78 -17.37
N LEU A 225 0.87 -2.98 -16.39
CA LEU A 225 -0.52 -2.54 -16.23
C LEU A 225 -0.85 -1.22 -16.96
N THR A 226 0.10 -0.58 -17.65
CA THR A 226 -0.13 0.72 -18.32
C THR A 226 -1.08 0.62 -19.53
N GLY A 227 -1.26 -0.58 -20.08
CA GLY A 227 -2.16 -0.82 -21.22
C GLY A 227 -1.52 -0.62 -22.60
N GLY A 228 -0.18 -0.60 -22.68
CA GLY A 228 0.58 -0.51 -23.92
C GLY A 228 2.09 -0.35 -23.71
N PRO A 229 2.88 -0.36 -24.80
CA PRO A 229 4.32 -0.18 -24.72
C PRO A 229 4.73 1.19 -24.18
N VAL A 230 5.87 1.25 -23.46
CA VAL A 230 6.42 2.49 -22.87
C VAL A 230 6.53 3.60 -23.91
N GLU A 231 7.01 3.29 -25.12
CA GLU A 231 7.23 4.25 -26.21
C GLU A 231 5.95 4.94 -26.69
N THR A 232 4.79 4.33 -26.45
CA THR A 232 3.49 4.87 -26.85
C THR A 232 2.69 5.46 -25.67
N LYS A 233 3.08 5.11 -24.44
CA LYS A 233 2.36 5.51 -23.23
C LYS A 233 2.99 6.68 -22.49
N PHE A 234 4.29 6.88 -22.65
CA PHE A 234 5.01 7.96 -22.00
C PHE A 234 5.61 8.92 -23.03
N ASP A 235 5.67 10.19 -22.69
CA ASP A 235 6.42 11.18 -23.47
C ASP A 235 7.94 10.92 -23.38
N PRO A 236 8.76 11.51 -24.27
CA PRO A 236 10.19 11.25 -24.28
C PRO A 236 10.93 11.58 -22.98
N ALA A 237 10.49 12.59 -22.23
CA ALA A 237 11.15 12.96 -20.98
C ALA A 237 10.87 11.90 -19.89
N ASN A 238 9.62 11.44 -19.76
CA ASN A 238 9.27 10.38 -18.83
C ASN A 238 9.88 9.03 -19.23
N GLN A 239 10.06 8.75 -20.54
CA GLN A 239 10.79 7.57 -21.00
C GLN A 239 12.27 7.60 -20.55
N GLU A 240 12.93 8.76 -20.57
CA GLU A 240 14.32 8.92 -20.12
C GLU A 240 14.45 8.69 -18.60
N ILE A 241 13.55 9.28 -17.79
CA ILE A 241 13.49 9.06 -16.34
C ILE A 241 13.31 7.58 -16.02
N LEU A 242 12.38 6.91 -16.70
CA LEU A 242 12.16 5.49 -16.53
C LEU A 242 13.38 4.64 -16.92
N ALA A 243 14.03 4.97 -18.03
CA ALA A 243 15.25 4.29 -18.48
C ALA A 243 16.40 4.47 -17.48
N ASP A 244 16.55 5.66 -16.90
CA ASP A 244 17.55 5.95 -15.88
C ASP A 244 17.26 5.17 -14.59
N PHE A 245 16.02 5.17 -14.13
CA PHE A 245 15.61 4.38 -12.97
C PHE A 245 15.88 2.87 -13.16
N LEU A 246 15.46 2.31 -14.30
CA LEU A 246 15.68 0.87 -14.57
C LEU A 246 17.14 0.50 -14.71
N ALA A 247 17.97 1.41 -15.23
CA ALA A 247 19.40 1.19 -15.46
C ALA A 247 20.31 1.60 -14.29
N ASP A 248 19.74 2.02 -13.15
CA ASP A 248 20.51 2.51 -11.98
C ASP A 248 21.43 3.70 -12.33
N ARG A 249 20.87 4.69 -13.02
CA ARG A 249 21.62 5.86 -13.49
C ARG A 249 20.87 7.14 -13.16
N ASN A 250 21.60 8.25 -12.98
CA ASN A 250 21.04 9.59 -12.78
C ASN A 250 19.89 9.62 -11.75
N LEU A 251 20.04 8.88 -10.66
CA LEU A 251 18.96 8.70 -9.69
C LEU A 251 18.61 10.01 -8.97
N ASP A 252 19.54 10.96 -8.85
CA ASP A 252 19.22 12.30 -8.36
C ASP A 252 18.17 13.00 -9.22
N GLY A 253 18.27 12.86 -10.56
CA GLY A 253 17.26 13.37 -11.50
C GLY A 253 15.92 12.65 -11.37
N VAL A 254 15.94 11.35 -11.13
CA VAL A 254 14.73 10.54 -10.87
C VAL A 254 14.06 10.96 -9.56
N VAL A 255 14.83 11.17 -8.51
CA VAL A 255 14.31 11.65 -7.20
C VAL A 255 13.66 13.03 -7.34
N GLU A 256 14.31 13.96 -8.04
CA GLU A 256 13.75 15.29 -8.26
C GLU A 256 12.45 15.24 -9.08
N TRP A 257 12.39 14.39 -10.10
CA TRP A 257 11.18 14.10 -10.86
C TRP A 257 10.06 13.53 -9.96
N GLY A 258 10.41 12.62 -9.03
CA GLY A 258 9.47 12.05 -8.06
C GLY A 258 8.96 13.07 -7.06
N ARG A 259 9.81 14.01 -6.60
CA ARG A 259 9.42 15.09 -5.68
C ARG A 259 8.38 16.03 -6.28
N LEU A 260 8.47 16.33 -7.58
CA LEU A 260 7.47 17.13 -8.28
C LEU A 260 6.07 16.46 -8.26
N ARG A 261 6.00 15.16 -8.00
CA ARG A 261 4.80 14.33 -8.00
C ARG A 261 4.40 13.86 -6.60
N ALA A 262 5.01 14.46 -5.60
CA ALA A 262 4.81 14.15 -4.19
C ALA A 262 3.87 15.17 -3.55
N PRO A 263 2.71 14.75 -2.99
CA PRO A 263 1.86 15.63 -2.18
C PRO A 263 2.60 16.37 -1.07
N GLU A 264 3.61 15.74 -0.48
CA GLU A 264 4.50 16.33 0.52
C GLU A 264 5.13 17.66 0.08
N SER A 265 5.49 17.77 -1.19
CA SER A 265 6.07 19.01 -1.74
C SER A 265 5.12 20.20 -1.76
N TYR A 266 3.82 19.95 -1.59
CA TYR A 266 2.74 20.93 -1.70
C TYR A 266 1.87 21.04 -0.44
N LEU A 267 2.37 20.57 0.71
CA LEU A 267 1.65 20.62 1.98
C LEU A 267 1.14 22.02 2.34
N HIS A 268 1.94 23.06 2.05
CA HIS A 268 1.54 24.44 2.29
C HIS A 268 0.29 24.83 1.51
N LEU A 269 0.13 24.37 0.27
CA LEU A 269 -1.06 24.63 -0.55
C LEU A 269 -2.28 23.89 -0.01
N THR A 270 -2.12 22.60 0.38
CA THR A 270 -3.22 21.82 0.97
C THR A 270 -3.68 22.42 2.29
N ASN A 271 -2.75 22.91 3.13
CA ASN A 271 -3.07 23.60 4.37
C ASN A 271 -3.75 24.97 4.11
N ASP A 272 -3.26 25.76 3.14
CA ASP A 272 -3.86 27.03 2.76
C ASP A 272 -5.27 26.86 2.19
N ASN A 273 -5.53 25.76 1.48
CA ASN A 273 -6.86 25.39 0.96
C ASN A 273 -7.78 24.77 2.02
N GLU A 274 -7.27 24.52 3.23
CA GLU A 274 -8.01 23.94 4.36
C GLU A 274 -8.73 22.62 4.01
N THR A 275 -8.11 21.75 3.19
CA THR A 275 -8.75 20.54 2.64
C THR A 275 -8.61 19.35 3.59
N PRO A 276 -9.69 18.88 4.27
CA PRO A 276 -9.67 17.68 5.10
C PRO A 276 -9.28 16.45 4.30
N THR A 277 -8.36 15.64 4.81
CA THR A 277 -7.82 14.50 4.08
C THR A 277 -7.86 13.20 4.88
N PHE A 278 -8.50 12.17 4.32
CA PHE A 278 -8.53 10.81 4.82
C PHE A 278 -7.51 9.96 4.05
N PHE A 279 -6.64 9.28 4.78
CA PHE A 279 -5.63 8.37 4.24
C PHE A 279 -5.94 6.92 4.63
N SER A 280 -5.66 6.02 3.71
CA SER A 280 -5.62 4.59 3.96
C SER A 280 -4.33 4.01 3.38
N ASN A 281 -3.69 3.09 4.11
CA ASN A 281 -2.52 2.36 3.65
C ASN A 281 -2.44 1.00 4.37
N THR A 282 -1.44 0.17 4.03
CA THR A 282 -1.28 -1.18 4.57
C THR A 282 0.12 -1.40 5.15
N TRP A 283 0.24 -2.39 6.07
CA TRP A 283 1.52 -2.67 6.73
C TRP A 283 2.56 -3.32 5.81
N HIS A 284 2.12 -4.14 4.84
CA HIS A 284 2.99 -4.81 3.88
C HIS A 284 2.82 -4.24 2.48
N GLU A 285 2.72 -2.93 2.39
CA GLU A 285 2.53 -2.19 1.15
C GLU A 285 3.76 -2.30 0.23
N GLY A 286 3.59 -2.99 -0.90
CA GLY A 286 4.68 -3.28 -1.82
C GLY A 286 5.02 -2.14 -2.79
N LEU A 287 4.16 -1.09 -2.89
CA LEU A 287 4.34 0.08 -3.74
C LEU A 287 4.68 1.33 -2.92
N PHE A 288 3.90 1.61 -1.87
CA PHE A 288 3.91 2.87 -1.13
C PHE A 288 4.00 2.60 0.38
N ALA A 289 5.15 2.14 0.86
CA ALA A 289 5.36 1.83 2.27
C ALA A 289 4.88 2.96 3.21
N VAL A 290 4.37 2.61 4.39
CA VAL A 290 3.76 3.58 5.33
C VAL A 290 4.69 4.74 5.66
N ASN A 291 5.99 4.49 5.82
CA ASN A 291 6.97 5.50 6.25
C ASN A 291 6.96 6.76 5.37
N GLN A 292 6.86 6.60 4.04
CA GLN A 292 6.88 7.71 3.09
C GLN A 292 5.63 8.60 3.15
N LEU A 293 4.53 8.10 3.75
CA LEU A 293 3.30 8.87 3.92
C LEU A 293 3.32 9.72 5.20
N LEU A 294 4.13 9.36 6.20
CA LEU A 294 4.05 9.92 7.54
C LEU A 294 4.46 11.40 7.60
N GLU A 295 5.43 11.83 6.79
CA GLU A 295 5.79 13.26 6.72
C GLU A 295 4.65 14.09 6.16
N THR A 296 4.00 13.61 5.08
CA THR A 296 2.80 14.23 4.54
C THR A 296 1.69 14.29 5.57
N PHE A 297 1.36 13.16 6.19
CA PHE A 297 0.32 13.10 7.20
C PHE A 297 0.58 14.03 8.38
N ASN A 298 1.79 14.01 8.93
CA ASN A 298 2.16 14.85 10.08
C ASN A 298 2.21 16.34 9.73
N GLY A 299 2.61 16.69 8.51
CA GLY A 299 2.72 18.07 8.01
C GLY A 299 1.40 18.74 7.66
N LEU A 300 0.29 18.01 7.62
CA LEU A 300 -1.03 18.60 7.41
C LEU A 300 -1.56 19.22 8.71
N ASP A 301 -2.05 20.45 8.62
CA ASP A 301 -2.67 21.21 9.72
C ASP A 301 -4.21 21.23 9.64
N VAL A 302 -4.80 20.40 8.76
CA VAL A 302 -6.23 20.26 8.52
C VAL A 302 -6.78 19.02 9.23
N PRO A 303 -8.12 18.85 9.33
CA PRO A 303 -8.70 17.59 9.75
C PRO A 303 -8.14 16.43 8.92
N LYS A 304 -7.62 15.41 9.60
CA LYS A 304 -6.95 14.29 8.94
C LYS A 304 -7.19 12.98 9.67
N ARG A 305 -7.22 11.88 8.91
CA ARG A 305 -7.32 10.52 9.43
C ARG A 305 -6.35 9.63 8.65
N LEU A 306 -5.63 8.74 9.34
CA LEU A 306 -4.81 7.69 8.76
C LEU A 306 -5.29 6.34 9.27
N ASN A 307 -5.79 5.52 8.38
CA ASN A 307 -6.11 4.12 8.67
C ASN A 307 -5.01 3.22 8.10
N LEU A 308 -4.49 2.34 8.93
CA LEU A 308 -3.48 1.35 8.56
C LEU A 308 -4.05 -0.05 8.72
N TRP A 309 -4.05 -0.82 7.63
CA TRP A 309 -4.71 -2.10 7.50
C TRP A 309 -3.72 -3.24 7.31
N ILE A 310 -4.19 -4.47 7.59
CA ILE A 310 -3.50 -5.69 7.18
C ILE A 310 -3.67 -5.88 5.68
N GLY A 311 -2.60 -6.31 5.02
CA GLY A 311 -2.58 -6.62 3.59
C GLY A 311 -1.51 -5.85 2.84
N ASP A 312 -1.67 -5.78 1.53
CA ASP A 312 -0.83 -5.06 0.58
C ASP A 312 -1.71 -4.12 -0.26
N HIS A 313 -1.13 -3.44 -1.22
CA HIS A 313 -1.73 -2.41 -2.07
C HIS A 313 -3.15 -2.74 -2.53
N ALA A 314 -4.10 -1.86 -2.26
CA ALA A 314 -5.52 -1.97 -2.59
C ALA A 314 -6.28 -3.18 -1.99
N ALA A 315 -5.62 -4.04 -1.21
CA ALA A 315 -6.26 -5.25 -0.69
C ALA A 315 -7.42 -4.96 0.27
N PRO A 316 -7.37 -3.98 1.17
CA PRO A 316 -8.49 -3.67 2.07
C PRO A 316 -9.67 -3.01 1.36
N GLU A 317 -9.40 -2.08 0.45
CA GLU A 317 -10.41 -1.25 -0.22
C GLU A 317 -10.99 -1.91 -1.48
N GLY A 318 -10.17 -2.71 -2.16
CA GLY A 318 -10.49 -3.30 -3.46
C GLY A 318 -11.86 -3.97 -3.53
N PRO A 319 -12.22 -4.84 -2.56
CA PRO A 319 -13.58 -5.42 -2.54
C PRO A 319 -14.68 -4.37 -2.45
N GLY A 320 -14.49 -3.27 -1.73
CA GLY A 320 -15.47 -2.18 -1.61
C GLY A 320 -15.52 -1.24 -2.82
N LEU A 321 -14.46 -1.20 -3.64
CA LEU A 321 -14.42 -0.43 -4.89
C LEU A 321 -15.10 -1.16 -6.04
N ILE A 322 -14.92 -2.49 -6.12
CA ILE A 322 -15.32 -3.34 -7.25
C ILE A 322 -16.63 -4.05 -6.97
N GLY A 323 -16.80 -4.57 -5.75
CA GLY A 323 -17.99 -5.27 -5.30
C GLY A 323 -17.73 -6.03 -4.00
N THR A 324 -18.64 -5.89 -3.04
CA THR A 324 -18.59 -6.57 -1.75
C THR A 324 -19.42 -7.83 -1.79
N GLU A 325 -19.02 -8.88 -1.05
CA GLU A 325 -19.87 -10.05 -0.86
C GLU A 325 -21.22 -9.64 -0.27
N PRO A 326 -22.33 -10.26 -0.73
CA PRO A 326 -23.67 -9.97 -0.20
C PRO A 326 -23.73 -10.08 1.32
N GLY A 327 -24.31 -9.05 1.96
CA GLY A 327 -24.43 -8.98 3.41
C GLY A 327 -23.15 -8.61 4.18
N ARG A 328 -22.03 -8.36 3.50
CA ARG A 328 -20.80 -7.86 4.13
C ARG A 328 -20.59 -6.37 3.89
N VAL A 329 -20.05 -5.70 4.90
CA VAL A 329 -19.61 -4.30 4.82
C VAL A 329 -18.10 -4.27 4.65
N ASN A 330 -17.63 -3.58 3.60
CA ASN A 330 -16.21 -3.24 3.51
C ASN A 330 -15.94 -2.03 4.42
N VAL A 331 -15.33 -2.27 5.57
CA VAL A 331 -15.09 -1.23 6.60
C VAL A 331 -14.21 -0.09 6.07
N PRO A 332 -13.08 -0.34 5.33
CA PRO A 332 -12.29 0.74 4.75
C PRO A 332 -13.12 1.71 3.92
N MET A 333 -13.97 1.19 3.03
CA MET A 333 -14.83 2.04 2.18
C MET A 333 -15.98 2.67 2.94
N ALA A 334 -16.54 1.99 3.95
CA ALA A 334 -17.58 2.58 4.80
C ALA A 334 -17.07 3.81 5.56
N GLU A 335 -15.85 3.77 6.08
CA GLU A 335 -15.21 4.91 6.74
C GLU A 335 -14.84 6.03 5.74
N ALA A 336 -14.35 5.68 4.56
CA ALA A 336 -14.11 6.64 3.48
C ALA A 336 -15.41 7.41 3.09
N TYR A 337 -16.53 6.70 2.98
CA TYR A 337 -17.82 7.34 2.70
C TYR A 337 -18.32 8.19 3.88
N ALA A 338 -18.12 7.73 5.12
CA ALA A 338 -18.48 8.52 6.31
C ALA A 338 -17.69 9.83 6.38
N TRP A 339 -16.40 9.81 6.01
CA TRP A 339 -15.57 11.01 5.90
C TRP A 339 -16.15 12.01 4.89
N LEU A 340 -16.53 11.54 3.70
CA LEU A 340 -17.17 12.39 2.69
C LEU A 340 -18.54 12.92 3.15
N ASP A 341 -19.37 12.06 3.77
CA ASP A 341 -20.68 12.47 4.29
C ASP A 341 -20.55 13.57 5.36
N HIS A 342 -19.53 13.46 6.23
CA HIS A 342 -19.24 14.49 7.23
C HIS A 342 -18.80 15.80 6.60
N HIS A 343 -17.75 15.78 5.76
CA HIS A 343 -17.13 17.00 5.25
C HIS A 343 -17.87 17.67 4.09
N LEU A 344 -18.58 16.91 3.24
CA LEU A 344 -19.29 17.46 2.10
C LEU A 344 -20.77 17.74 2.34
N LYS A 345 -21.39 17.05 3.31
CA LYS A 345 -22.82 17.23 3.66
C LYS A 345 -23.04 17.83 5.03
N GLY A 346 -22.00 17.88 5.88
CA GLY A 346 -22.10 18.33 7.25
C GLY A 346 -22.83 17.33 8.16
N GLU A 347 -22.84 16.05 7.80
CA GLU A 347 -23.47 15.01 8.61
C GLU A 347 -22.72 14.79 9.93
N ARG A 348 -23.45 14.67 11.03
CA ARG A 348 -22.92 14.25 12.31
C ARG A 348 -23.01 12.74 12.42
N ASN A 349 -21.95 12.07 12.02
CA ASN A 349 -21.89 10.61 11.90
C ASN A 349 -20.77 9.98 12.75
N GLY A 350 -20.17 10.76 13.68
CA GLY A 350 -19.12 10.33 14.59
C GLY A 350 -17.70 10.57 14.05
N VAL A 351 -17.53 11.02 12.81
CA VAL A 351 -16.20 11.36 12.23
C VAL A 351 -15.51 12.44 13.03
N GLU A 352 -16.26 13.38 13.57
CA GLU A 352 -15.79 14.47 14.44
C GLU A 352 -15.09 14.00 15.71
N ASP A 353 -15.36 12.77 16.15
CA ASP A 353 -14.79 12.17 17.36
C ASP A 353 -13.67 11.15 17.05
N TRP A 354 -13.34 10.92 15.77
CA TRP A 354 -12.31 9.97 15.40
C TRP A 354 -10.92 10.45 15.81
N ALA A 355 -10.12 9.53 16.34
CA ALA A 355 -8.69 9.75 16.48
C ALA A 355 -8.01 9.95 15.11
N GLN A 356 -6.85 10.59 15.08
CA GLN A 356 -6.18 10.82 13.79
C GLN A 356 -5.60 9.55 13.17
N VAL A 357 -5.21 8.55 13.97
CA VAL A 357 -4.60 7.31 13.51
C VAL A 357 -5.39 6.12 14.01
N CYS A 358 -5.64 5.14 13.15
CA CYS A 358 -6.23 3.86 13.51
C CYS A 358 -5.43 2.71 12.90
N ASN A 359 -4.86 1.88 13.75
CA ASN A 359 -4.01 0.77 13.37
C ASN A 359 -4.77 -0.56 13.52
N GLN A 360 -4.88 -1.34 12.45
CA GLN A 360 -5.26 -2.73 12.56
C GLN A 360 -4.01 -3.56 12.94
N VAL A 361 -4.09 -4.34 14.01
CA VAL A 361 -2.94 -5.09 14.53
C VAL A 361 -2.80 -6.42 13.81
N MET A 362 -1.64 -6.64 13.17
CA MET A 362 -1.39 -7.81 12.33
C MET A 362 -1.58 -9.13 13.09
N PHE A 363 -2.18 -10.10 12.42
CA PHE A 363 -2.38 -11.50 12.86
C PHE A 363 -3.20 -11.69 14.14
N THR A 364 -3.96 -10.68 14.57
CA THR A 364 -4.89 -10.80 15.71
C THR A 364 -6.29 -11.24 15.31
N TYR A 365 -6.53 -11.49 14.01
CA TYR A 365 -7.78 -12.03 13.48
C TYR A 365 -7.94 -13.54 13.81
N VAL A 366 -9.18 -14.01 13.78
CA VAL A 366 -9.52 -15.43 13.92
C VAL A 366 -9.89 -16.00 12.56
N THR A 367 -9.38 -17.19 12.25
CA THR A 367 -9.68 -17.88 10.99
C THR A 367 -10.37 -19.22 11.20
N GLU A 368 -11.14 -19.63 10.19
CA GLU A 368 -11.70 -20.98 10.06
C GLU A 368 -11.30 -21.61 8.72
N PRO A 369 -11.10 -22.93 8.65
CA PRO A 369 -10.89 -23.63 7.39
C PRO A 369 -12.08 -23.45 6.43
N VAL A 370 -11.77 -23.22 5.15
CA VAL A 370 -12.78 -23.18 4.09
C VAL A 370 -13.14 -24.61 3.68
N PRO A 371 -14.40 -25.06 3.84
CA PRO A 371 -14.80 -26.38 3.38
C PRO A 371 -14.98 -26.43 1.86
N ASP A 372 -14.61 -27.52 1.25
CA ASP A 372 -14.93 -27.84 -0.14
C ASP A 372 -16.45 -27.98 -0.29
N PRO A 373 -17.09 -27.27 -1.24
CA PRO A 373 -18.55 -27.28 -1.37
C PRO A 373 -19.16 -28.64 -1.73
N GLY A 374 -18.38 -29.56 -2.32
CA GLY A 374 -18.84 -30.87 -2.76
C GLY A 374 -18.60 -31.99 -1.74
N THR A 375 -17.48 -31.91 -1.00
CA THR A 375 -17.07 -32.95 -0.06
C THR A 375 -17.25 -32.56 1.40
N GLY A 376 -17.28 -31.27 1.73
CA GLY A 376 -17.26 -30.75 3.08
C GLY A 376 -15.89 -30.81 3.78
N GLU A 377 -14.87 -31.37 3.14
CA GLU A 377 -13.51 -31.45 3.69
C GLU A 377 -12.80 -30.11 3.56
N PRO A 378 -11.83 -29.78 4.45
CA PRO A 378 -11.04 -28.55 4.35
C PRO A 378 -10.28 -28.47 3.02
N THR A 379 -10.36 -27.31 2.33
CA THR A 379 -9.61 -27.03 1.08
C THR A 379 -8.13 -26.79 1.31
N GLY A 380 -7.71 -26.57 2.55
CA GLY A 380 -6.37 -26.07 2.90
C GLY A 380 -6.28 -24.55 2.97
N GLU A 381 -7.31 -23.82 2.53
CA GLU A 381 -7.45 -22.38 2.71
C GLU A 381 -8.24 -22.06 3.99
N ASN A 382 -7.96 -20.88 4.57
CA ASN A 382 -8.72 -20.34 5.68
C ASN A 382 -9.49 -19.09 5.22
N ARG A 383 -10.48 -18.70 6.02
CA ARG A 383 -11.15 -17.41 5.92
C ARG A 383 -11.16 -16.72 7.28
N ILE A 384 -11.09 -15.41 7.29
CA ILE A 384 -11.24 -14.61 8.50
C ILE A 384 -12.72 -14.62 8.91
N VAL A 385 -12.98 -14.99 10.16
CA VAL A 385 -14.31 -14.99 10.78
C VAL A 385 -14.46 -13.91 11.85
N GLU A 386 -13.36 -13.49 12.47
CA GLU A 386 -13.28 -12.32 13.33
C GLU A 386 -12.14 -11.44 12.83
N GLU A 387 -12.42 -10.19 12.52
CA GLU A 387 -11.43 -9.22 12.06
C GLU A 387 -10.40 -8.93 13.16
N ALA A 388 -9.17 -8.63 12.75
CA ALA A 388 -8.14 -8.17 13.66
C ALA A 388 -8.57 -6.90 14.40
N PHE A 389 -8.21 -6.78 15.67
CA PHE A 389 -8.58 -5.60 16.43
C PHE A 389 -7.85 -4.34 15.94
N ARG A 390 -8.45 -3.20 16.23
CA ARG A 390 -7.94 -1.89 15.81
C ARG A 390 -7.66 -1.04 17.04
N GLU A 391 -6.62 -0.23 16.94
CA GLU A 391 -6.17 0.70 17.99
C GLU A 391 -6.21 2.12 17.46
N ASP A 392 -6.88 3.00 18.20
CA ASP A 392 -6.92 4.43 17.91
C ASP A 392 -5.81 5.16 18.68
N SER A 393 -5.13 6.08 17.98
CA SER A 393 -4.14 6.99 18.56
C SER A 393 -4.47 8.43 18.19
N ALA A 394 -4.32 9.35 19.15
CA ALA A 394 -4.65 10.76 18.94
C ALA A 394 -3.88 11.39 17.77
N ASP A 395 -2.63 10.97 17.58
CA ASP A 395 -1.74 11.33 16.48
C ASP A 395 -0.65 10.26 16.32
N TRP A 396 0.18 10.35 15.27
CA TRP A 396 1.23 9.37 15.01
C TRP A 396 2.27 9.29 16.14
N SER A 397 2.57 10.40 16.80
CA SER A 397 3.58 10.43 17.89
C SER A 397 3.15 9.63 19.13
N ARG A 398 1.86 9.26 19.21
CA ARG A 398 1.27 8.47 20.30
C ARG A 398 1.18 6.98 19.98
N VAL A 399 1.50 6.58 18.75
CA VAL A 399 1.52 5.16 18.35
C VAL A 399 2.62 4.41 19.11
N THR A 400 3.82 5.00 19.22
CA THR A 400 4.94 4.48 20.01
C THR A 400 4.94 5.09 21.39
N THR A 401 4.87 4.26 22.43
CA THR A 401 4.90 4.70 23.86
C THR A 401 6.20 4.36 24.57
N GLY A 402 6.99 3.43 24.02
CA GLY A 402 8.27 2.99 24.56
C GLY A 402 9.21 2.49 23.45
N VAL A 403 10.45 2.25 23.82
CA VAL A 403 11.47 1.71 22.92
C VAL A 403 12.32 0.69 23.66
N GLU A 404 12.50 -0.49 23.07
CA GLU A 404 13.45 -1.50 23.52
C GLU A 404 14.67 -1.52 22.60
N VAL A 405 15.86 -1.43 23.17
CA VAL A 405 17.11 -1.52 22.40
C VAL A 405 17.71 -2.91 22.59
N LEU A 406 17.88 -3.64 21.49
CA LEU A 406 18.45 -4.99 21.45
C LEU A 406 19.85 -4.95 20.84
N GLY A 407 20.87 -5.28 21.62
CA GLY A 407 22.25 -5.44 21.13
C GLY A 407 22.41 -6.74 20.33
N LEU A 408 23.17 -6.69 19.25
CA LEU A 408 23.48 -7.85 18.41
C LEU A 408 24.78 -8.49 18.87
N THR A 409 24.78 -9.80 19.17
CA THR A 409 26.00 -10.50 19.63
C THR A 409 26.85 -11.02 18.48
N GLY A 410 28.14 -11.26 18.77
CA GLY A 410 29.10 -11.84 17.84
C GLY A 410 29.12 -13.35 17.77
N ASP A 411 28.42 -14.05 18.67
CA ASP A 411 28.24 -15.51 18.59
C ASP A 411 27.50 -15.88 17.29
N GLY A 412 27.61 -17.10 16.87
CA GLY A 412 27.08 -17.55 15.60
C GLY A 412 28.12 -17.60 14.48
N ALA A 413 29.43 -17.56 14.78
CA ALA A 413 30.46 -17.85 13.80
C ALA A 413 30.33 -19.30 13.30
N GLY A 414 30.46 -19.51 11.97
CA GLY A 414 30.38 -20.82 11.36
C GLY A 414 28.96 -21.30 11.01
N GLY A 415 27.98 -20.38 10.85
CA GLY A 415 26.63 -20.69 10.37
C GLY A 415 25.59 -20.93 11.47
N THR A 416 25.91 -20.55 12.73
CA THR A 416 24.95 -20.52 13.85
C THR A 416 24.37 -19.11 14.02
N ASP A 417 23.21 -19.01 14.67
CA ASP A 417 22.55 -17.74 14.92
C ASP A 417 23.22 -16.97 16.07
N GLY A 418 23.28 -15.64 15.97
CA GLY A 418 23.62 -14.76 17.09
C GLY A 418 22.42 -14.51 18.00
N ARG A 419 22.62 -13.76 19.09
CA ARG A 419 21.54 -13.37 20.01
C ARG A 419 21.19 -11.91 19.87
N LEU A 420 19.91 -11.59 20.07
CA LEU A 420 19.41 -10.25 20.36
C LEU A 420 19.28 -10.12 21.87
N LEU A 421 20.05 -9.23 22.47
CA LEU A 421 20.06 -9.03 23.93
C LEU A 421 19.49 -7.66 24.31
N PRO A 422 18.48 -7.59 25.20
CA PRO A 422 18.03 -6.31 25.75
C PRO A 422 19.19 -5.55 26.41
N ALA A 423 19.27 -4.23 26.17
CA ALA A 423 20.38 -3.42 26.67
C ALA A 423 20.56 -3.48 28.20
N GLY A 424 19.46 -3.73 28.96
CA GLY A 424 19.50 -3.90 30.42
C GLY A 424 19.99 -5.26 30.91
N GLU A 425 20.05 -6.27 30.02
CA GLU A 425 20.49 -7.64 30.34
C GLU A 425 21.97 -7.88 29.97
N THR A 426 22.56 -6.99 29.17
CA THR A 426 23.97 -7.08 28.78
C THR A 426 24.86 -6.64 29.93
N THR A 427 25.47 -7.59 30.64
CA THR A 427 26.39 -7.33 31.76
C THR A 427 27.83 -7.08 31.30
N ASP A 428 28.20 -7.59 30.10
CA ASP A 428 29.52 -7.42 29.49
C ASP A 428 29.38 -6.77 28.09
N PRO A 429 29.82 -5.52 27.89
CA PRO A 429 29.78 -4.85 26.59
C PRO A 429 30.45 -5.64 25.46
N SER A 430 31.42 -6.52 25.77
CA SER A 430 32.10 -7.34 24.77
C SER A 430 31.19 -8.40 24.13
N GLU A 431 30.04 -8.72 24.71
CA GLU A 431 29.05 -9.60 24.09
C GLU A 431 28.44 -9.00 22.82
N VAL A 432 28.22 -7.66 22.83
CA VAL A 432 27.54 -6.92 21.73
C VAL A 432 28.48 -6.02 20.92
N THR A 433 29.76 -5.93 21.28
CA THR A 433 30.78 -5.14 20.56
C THR A 433 32.03 -5.92 20.25
N GLY A 434 32.89 -5.40 19.35
CA GLY A 434 34.17 -5.98 18.99
C GLY A 434 34.10 -7.20 18.05
N TRP A 435 32.91 -7.59 17.59
CA TRP A 435 32.72 -8.74 16.72
C TRP A 435 32.61 -8.39 15.24
N ARG A 436 32.87 -9.42 14.41
CA ARG A 436 32.69 -9.38 12.95
C ARG A 436 32.13 -10.72 12.47
N ARG A 437 31.14 -10.64 11.57
CA ARG A 437 30.52 -11.79 10.89
C ARG A 437 30.46 -11.50 9.39
N ALA A 438 30.42 -12.52 8.56
CA ALA A 438 30.41 -12.37 7.11
C ALA A 438 29.46 -13.35 6.44
N PHE A 439 28.91 -12.96 5.31
CA PHE A 439 28.15 -13.80 4.40
C PHE A 439 28.50 -13.52 2.94
N LEU A 440 28.07 -14.39 2.03
CA LEU A 440 28.25 -14.22 0.59
C LEU A 440 27.00 -13.62 -0.01
N ALA A 441 27.13 -12.43 -0.62
CA ALA A 441 26.03 -11.62 -1.13
C ALA A 441 25.46 -12.10 -2.46
N GLY A 442 24.29 -11.59 -2.84
CA GLY A 442 23.65 -11.74 -4.15
C GLY A 442 22.94 -13.08 -4.37
N VAL A 443 22.66 -13.83 -3.31
CA VAL A 443 21.99 -15.14 -3.35
C VAL A 443 20.73 -15.08 -2.50
N ASP A 444 19.65 -15.67 -3.00
CA ASP A 444 18.39 -15.85 -2.29
C ASP A 444 18.56 -16.76 -1.07
N THR A 445 17.95 -16.37 0.06
CA THR A 445 18.10 -17.08 1.35
C THR A 445 16.81 -17.72 1.83
N GLU A 446 15.71 -17.60 1.11
CA GLU A 446 14.33 -17.88 1.53
C GLU A 446 13.77 -16.91 2.60
N ALA A 447 14.56 -15.95 3.09
CA ALA A 447 14.06 -14.83 3.88
C ALA A 447 13.61 -13.72 2.93
N THR A 448 12.46 -13.90 2.29
CA THR A 448 11.89 -12.94 1.34
C THR A 448 10.60 -12.37 1.89
N VAL A 449 10.29 -11.12 1.55
CA VAL A 449 9.06 -10.46 2.02
C VAL A 449 7.85 -11.09 1.37
N MET A 450 7.84 -11.18 0.05
CA MET A 450 6.73 -11.68 -0.75
C MET A 450 7.20 -12.66 -1.80
N ASP A 451 6.32 -13.57 -2.21
CA ASP A 451 6.56 -14.47 -3.34
C ASP A 451 6.27 -13.77 -4.68
N ALA A 452 5.32 -12.81 -4.67
CA ALA A 452 5.01 -11.94 -5.79
C ALA A 452 4.36 -10.66 -5.27
N LEU A 453 4.56 -9.55 -5.98
CA LEU A 453 3.94 -8.26 -5.65
C LEU A 453 2.41 -8.42 -5.52
N MET A 454 1.83 -7.86 -4.46
CA MET A 454 0.41 -7.87 -4.11
C MET A 454 -0.20 -9.27 -3.84
N LYS A 455 0.50 -10.36 -4.07
CA LYS A 455 -0.04 -11.70 -3.83
C LYS A 455 -0.05 -12.04 -2.35
N THR A 456 1.10 -11.94 -1.71
CA THR A 456 1.29 -12.36 -0.31
C THR A 456 0.42 -11.54 0.64
N GLY A 457 0.38 -10.22 0.47
CA GLY A 457 -0.46 -9.34 1.30
C GLY A 457 -1.95 -9.56 1.08
N ARG A 458 -2.37 -9.91 -0.14
CA ARG A 458 -3.75 -10.31 -0.40
C ARG A 458 -4.10 -11.63 0.30
N GLU A 459 -3.21 -12.62 0.27
CA GLU A 459 -3.40 -13.89 0.96
C GLU A 459 -3.46 -13.67 2.48
N GLU A 460 -2.63 -12.80 3.02
CA GLU A 460 -2.69 -12.36 4.42
C GLU A 460 -4.06 -11.75 4.76
N ARG A 461 -4.54 -10.81 3.96
CA ARG A 461 -5.86 -10.19 4.14
C ARG A 461 -7.01 -11.20 4.04
N ALA A 462 -6.83 -12.29 3.31
CA ALA A 462 -7.79 -13.40 3.22
C ALA A 462 -7.68 -14.41 4.37
N GLY A 463 -6.70 -14.27 5.29
CA GLY A 463 -6.48 -15.20 6.40
C GLY A 463 -5.49 -16.33 6.10
N ASN A 464 -4.73 -16.22 5.00
CA ASN A 464 -3.74 -17.22 4.57
C ASN A 464 -2.35 -16.58 4.46
N PRO A 465 -1.77 -16.05 5.55
CA PRO A 465 -0.50 -15.35 5.52
C PRO A 465 0.63 -16.29 5.11
N LYS A 466 1.64 -15.73 4.42
CA LYS A 466 2.88 -16.45 4.18
C LYS A 466 3.53 -16.85 5.51
N THR A 467 3.97 -18.09 5.59
CA THR A 467 4.73 -18.63 6.72
C THR A 467 6.09 -19.10 6.26
N TYR A 468 7.07 -19.06 7.17
CA TYR A 468 8.46 -19.41 6.90
C TYR A 468 8.89 -20.54 7.82
N ASP A 469 9.70 -21.46 7.32
CA ASP A 469 10.45 -22.42 8.15
C ASP A 469 11.85 -21.83 8.37
N THR A 470 12.14 -21.31 9.56
CA THR A 470 13.39 -20.62 9.85
C THR A 470 14.63 -21.48 9.66
N ARG A 471 14.47 -22.81 9.68
CA ARG A 471 15.56 -23.79 9.44
C ARG A 471 16.03 -23.81 7.98
N LYS A 472 15.19 -23.34 7.04
CA LYS A 472 15.50 -23.28 5.60
C LYS A 472 16.27 -22.02 5.20
N ILE A 473 16.27 -20.98 6.02
CA ILE A 473 17.03 -19.76 5.75
C ILE A 473 18.51 -20.10 5.62
N ASP A 474 19.13 -19.76 4.50
CA ASP A 474 20.52 -20.13 4.21
C ASP A 474 21.54 -19.21 4.92
N ARG A 475 22.05 -19.67 6.08
CA ARG A 475 23.03 -18.95 6.91
C ARG A 475 24.39 -18.72 6.24
N ARG A 476 24.67 -19.27 5.06
CA ARG A 476 25.86 -18.93 4.27
C ARG A 476 25.71 -17.61 3.55
N HIS A 477 24.46 -17.22 3.32
CA HIS A 477 24.09 -16.03 2.54
C HIS A 477 23.30 -15.00 3.36
N ALA A 478 23.09 -15.27 4.65
CA ALA A 478 22.43 -14.39 5.61
C ALA A 478 23.14 -14.42 6.98
N LEU A 479 22.97 -13.36 7.74
CA LEU A 479 23.27 -13.32 9.16
C LEU A 479 21.96 -13.31 9.95
N VAL A 480 21.89 -14.11 11.00
CA VAL A 480 20.69 -14.29 11.81
C VAL A 480 21.00 -14.01 13.26
N TRP A 481 20.08 -13.31 13.94
CA TRP A 481 20.08 -13.09 15.38
C TRP A 481 18.68 -13.36 15.93
N THR A 482 18.60 -13.96 17.13
CA THR A 482 17.33 -14.36 17.73
C THR A 482 17.30 -14.03 19.22
N THR A 483 16.17 -13.59 19.77
CA THR A 483 15.98 -13.45 21.21
C THR A 483 15.83 -14.81 21.89
N ALA A 484 15.98 -14.86 23.21
CA ALA A 484 15.35 -15.91 24.01
C ALA A 484 13.82 -15.85 23.83
N PRO A 485 13.08 -16.94 24.19
CA PRO A 485 11.62 -16.87 24.20
C PRO A 485 11.14 -15.68 25.02
N LEU A 486 10.27 -14.86 24.40
CA LEU A 486 9.79 -13.61 25.01
C LEU A 486 8.84 -13.92 26.17
N THR A 487 8.95 -13.12 27.23
CA THR A 487 8.02 -13.19 28.36
C THR A 487 7.03 -12.01 28.29
N ALA A 488 5.78 -12.27 28.63
CA ALA A 488 4.80 -11.19 28.76
C ALA A 488 5.19 -10.29 29.95
N PRO A 489 5.14 -8.96 29.81
CA PRO A 489 5.24 -8.04 30.94
C PRO A 489 4.14 -8.31 31.97
N GLU A 490 4.41 -8.07 33.26
CA GLU A 490 3.38 -8.24 34.30
C GLU A 490 2.18 -7.30 34.04
N GLY A 491 0.99 -7.89 33.84
CA GLY A 491 -0.27 -7.15 33.65
C GLY A 491 -0.65 -6.85 32.19
N GLU A 492 0.15 -7.23 31.21
CA GLU A 492 -0.07 -6.89 29.78
C GLU A 492 -0.56 -8.07 28.90
N GLY A 493 -1.40 -8.93 29.42
CA GLY A 493 -2.04 -9.98 28.61
C GLY A 493 -1.09 -11.09 28.12
N THR A 494 -1.27 -11.57 26.88
CA THR A 494 -0.51 -12.71 26.32
C THR A 494 0.61 -12.28 25.36
N ALA A 495 0.75 -11.01 25.04
CA ALA A 495 1.79 -10.52 24.15
C ALA A 495 3.16 -10.51 24.84
N GLY A 496 4.17 -11.10 24.19
CA GLY A 496 5.56 -11.01 24.62
C GLY A 496 6.12 -9.60 24.34
N ARG A 497 5.78 -9.03 23.19
CA ARG A 497 6.08 -7.64 22.80
C ARG A 497 4.99 -7.10 21.89
N ARG A 498 4.61 -5.84 22.11
CA ARG A 498 3.68 -5.12 21.24
C ARG A 498 4.49 -4.13 20.39
N VAL A 499 4.81 -4.50 19.16
CA VAL A 499 5.54 -3.63 18.22
C VAL A 499 4.56 -2.58 17.68
N ARG A 500 4.87 -1.29 17.84
CA ARG A 500 4.05 -0.16 17.38
C ARG A 500 4.93 0.97 16.89
N GLY A 501 5.05 1.14 15.58
CA GLY A 501 5.85 2.19 14.96
C GLY A 501 6.96 1.67 14.07
N ILE A 502 8.05 2.41 13.96
CA ILE A 502 9.15 2.21 13.01
C ILE A 502 10.37 1.62 13.72
N PRO A 503 10.71 0.33 13.53
CA PRO A 503 11.96 -0.23 14.02
C PRO A 503 13.18 0.39 13.33
N ARG A 504 14.33 0.45 14.02
CA ARG A 504 15.55 1.03 13.47
C ARG A 504 16.73 0.09 13.69
N LEU A 505 17.54 -0.15 12.65
CA LEU A 505 18.71 -1.02 12.71
C LEU A 505 19.99 -0.24 12.45
N ARG A 506 21.02 -0.48 13.28
CA ARG A 506 22.38 0.03 13.05
C ARG A 506 23.37 -1.11 12.95
N LEU A 507 24.17 -1.08 11.89
CA LEU A 507 25.26 -2.03 11.62
C LEU A 507 26.49 -1.28 11.08
N THR A 508 27.65 -1.90 11.20
CA THR A 508 28.84 -1.47 10.45
C THR A 508 29.13 -2.49 9.37
N VAL A 509 29.21 -2.04 8.12
CA VAL A 509 29.38 -2.88 6.93
C VAL A 509 30.72 -2.63 6.25
N ARG A 510 31.27 -3.70 5.69
CA ARG A 510 32.41 -3.71 4.76
C ARG A 510 32.11 -4.71 3.65
N SER A 511 32.45 -4.42 2.41
CA SER A 511 32.31 -5.34 1.29
C SER A 511 33.60 -5.43 0.51
N THR A 512 33.85 -6.58 -0.14
CA THR A 512 34.91 -6.73 -1.14
C THR A 512 34.58 -6.07 -2.48
N ALA A 513 33.34 -5.59 -2.64
CA ALA A 513 32.89 -4.77 -3.77
C ALA A 513 32.73 -3.31 -3.35
N ALA A 514 32.56 -2.41 -4.34
CA ALA A 514 32.32 -0.99 -4.12
C ALA A 514 30.88 -0.68 -3.64
N SER A 515 30.02 -1.67 -3.60
CA SER A 515 28.64 -1.55 -3.11
C SER A 515 28.22 -2.82 -2.39
N ALA A 516 27.19 -2.70 -1.55
CA ALA A 516 26.52 -3.80 -0.89
C ALA A 516 25.03 -3.48 -0.76
N CYS A 517 24.19 -4.50 -0.83
CA CYS A 517 22.80 -4.47 -0.39
C CYS A 517 22.71 -5.16 0.96
N LEU A 518 21.95 -4.58 1.87
CA LEU A 518 21.55 -5.17 3.14
C LEU A 518 20.02 -5.13 3.19
N ILE A 519 19.40 -6.29 3.41
CA ILE A 519 17.96 -6.35 3.61
C ILE A 519 17.73 -6.91 5.00
N ALA A 520 17.10 -6.11 5.86
CA ALA A 520 16.72 -6.54 7.19
C ALA A 520 15.29 -7.09 7.16
N HIS A 521 15.11 -8.33 7.62
CA HIS A 521 13.81 -8.96 7.81
C HIS A 521 13.63 -9.25 9.29
N LEU A 522 12.52 -8.81 9.87
CA LEU A 522 12.17 -9.04 11.26
C LEU A 522 11.02 -10.05 11.33
N PHE A 523 11.23 -11.16 12.03
CA PHE A 523 10.28 -12.26 12.12
C PHE A 523 9.82 -12.52 13.55
N ASP A 524 8.54 -12.85 13.70
CA ASP A 524 7.96 -13.53 14.85
C ASP A 524 8.08 -15.04 14.63
N VAL A 525 8.81 -15.74 15.52
CA VAL A 525 9.12 -17.16 15.40
C VAL A 525 8.44 -17.94 16.52
N ALA A 526 7.54 -18.84 16.16
CA ALA A 526 6.88 -19.76 17.08
C ALA A 526 7.82 -20.85 17.61
N GLU A 527 7.35 -21.62 18.60
CA GLU A 527 8.14 -22.71 19.23
C GLU A 527 8.56 -23.81 18.26
N ASP A 528 7.79 -24.04 17.18
CA ASP A 528 8.05 -25.07 16.16
C ASP A 528 8.94 -24.60 15.00
N ASP A 529 9.54 -23.41 15.13
CA ASP A 529 10.36 -22.72 14.12
C ASP A 529 9.57 -22.22 12.90
N THR A 530 8.24 -22.24 12.94
CA THR A 530 7.41 -21.52 11.98
C THR A 530 7.45 -20.01 12.29
N ALA A 531 7.63 -19.20 11.25
CA ALA A 531 7.73 -17.77 11.42
C ALA A 531 6.73 -16.98 10.54
N ARG A 532 6.44 -15.75 10.98
CA ARG A 532 5.72 -14.73 10.21
C ARG A 532 6.55 -13.46 10.17
N ILE A 533 6.47 -12.73 9.06
CA ILE A 533 7.19 -11.45 8.96
C ILE A 533 6.47 -10.37 9.78
N VAL A 534 7.24 -9.63 10.56
CA VAL A 534 6.77 -8.44 11.28
C VAL A 534 6.95 -7.22 10.42
N THR A 535 8.16 -7.02 9.90
CA THR A 535 8.52 -5.92 9.01
C THR A 535 9.87 -6.18 8.34
N HIS A 536 10.22 -5.34 7.38
CA HIS A 536 11.49 -5.42 6.65
C HIS A 536 11.88 -4.05 6.12
N GLU A 537 13.12 -3.93 5.61
CA GLU A 537 13.52 -2.81 4.73
C GLU A 537 14.88 -3.10 4.09
N PRO A 538 15.08 -2.80 2.80
CA PRO A 538 16.37 -2.84 2.14
C PRO A 538 17.17 -1.55 2.38
N LEU A 539 18.49 -1.67 2.22
CA LEU A 539 19.44 -0.56 2.17
C LEU A 539 20.54 -0.89 1.17
N ASN A 540 20.72 -0.07 0.14
CA ASN A 540 21.91 -0.13 -0.70
C ASN A 540 22.97 0.85 -0.21
N VAL A 541 24.22 0.39 -0.14
CA VAL A 541 25.36 1.18 0.29
C VAL A 541 26.36 1.25 -0.85
N TYR A 542 26.58 2.44 -1.39
CA TYR A 542 27.51 2.70 -2.49
C TYR A 542 28.80 3.36 -2.01
N GLY A 543 29.84 3.33 -2.85
CA GLY A 543 31.13 3.97 -2.58
C GLY A 543 31.92 3.30 -1.45
N LEU A 544 31.70 1.99 -1.25
CA LEU A 544 32.50 1.20 -0.31
C LEU A 544 33.92 1.00 -0.86
N THR A 545 34.87 0.92 0.05
CA THR A 545 36.23 0.47 -0.25
C THR A 545 36.52 -0.81 0.54
N PRO A 546 37.22 -1.81 -0.04
CA PRO A 546 37.34 -3.14 0.60
C PRO A 546 37.93 -3.15 2.01
N GLU A 547 38.75 -2.16 2.34
CA GLU A 547 39.41 -2.06 3.63
C GLU A 547 38.75 -1.14 4.65
N GLN A 548 37.63 -0.48 4.28
CA GLN A 548 37.01 0.55 5.10
C GLN A 548 35.64 0.09 5.65
N ASP A 549 35.50 0.16 6.96
CA ASP A 549 34.22 -0.03 7.65
C ASP A 549 33.35 1.23 7.49
N ARG A 550 32.05 1.03 7.20
CA ARG A 550 31.03 2.08 7.14
C ARG A 550 29.86 1.76 8.05
N THR A 551 29.64 2.59 9.05
CA THR A 551 28.45 2.45 9.92
C THR A 551 27.24 3.03 9.22
N VAL A 552 26.18 2.27 9.16
CA VAL A 552 24.87 2.62 8.60
C VAL A 552 23.78 2.45 9.65
N THR A 553 22.79 3.31 9.60
CA THR A 553 21.57 3.20 10.41
C THR A 553 20.42 3.51 9.47
N TRP A 554 19.40 2.65 9.46
CA TRP A 554 18.20 2.87 8.66
C TRP A 554 16.95 2.40 9.40
N GLU A 555 15.82 2.91 8.99
CA GLU A 555 14.51 2.56 9.50
C GLU A 555 13.95 1.39 8.70
N LEU A 556 13.28 0.44 9.41
CA LEU A 556 12.45 -0.55 8.77
C LEU A 556 11.05 0.03 8.52
N GLN A 557 10.21 -0.68 7.77
CA GLN A 557 8.83 -0.22 7.59
C GLN A 557 8.08 -0.26 8.91
N ALA A 558 7.16 0.70 9.09
CA ALA A 558 6.32 0.78 10.26
C ALA A 558 5.47 -0.49 10.43
N ALA A 559 5.19 -0.87 11.66
CA ALA A 559 4.41 -2.07 11.98
C ALA A 559 3.51 -1.87 13.20
N ALA A 560 2.37 -2.59 13.20
CA ALA A 560 1.57 -2.85 14.40
C ALA A 560 1.40 -4.37 14.53
N TYR A 561 2.15 -4.97 15.44
CA TYR A 561 2.27 -6.42 15.57
C TYR A 561 2.39 -6.84 17.03
N ASP A 562 1.64 -7.87 17.43
CA ASP A 562 1.73 -8.48 18.76
C ASP A 562 2.48 -9.81 18.67
N ILE A 563 3.75 -9.82 19.12
CA ILE A 563 4.55 -11.06 19.23
C ILE A 563 4.10 -11.80 20.48
N ALA A 564 3.69 -13.05 20.36
CA ALA A 564 3.18 -13.81 21.48
C ALA A 564 4.26 -14.14 22.54
N ALA A 565 3.86 -14.28 23.80
CA ALA A 565 4.74 -14.84 24.83
C ALA A 565 5.12 -16.29 24.46
N GLY A 566 6.37 -16.67 24.70
CA GLY A 566 6.95 -17.93 24.26
C GLY A 566 7.55 -17.91 22.86
N HIS A 567 7.14 -16.98 21.99
CA HIS A 567 7.76 -16.77 20.69
C HIS A 567 9.12 -16.06 20.81
N ARG A 568 9.85 -16.02 19.72
CA ARG A 568 11.17 -15.36 19.61
C ARG A 568 11.10 -14.30 18.53
N LEU A 569 11.75 -13.17 18.74
CA LEU A 569 12.02 -12.21 17.69
C LEU A 569 13.29 -12.62 16.96
N MET A 570 13.26 -12.69 15.64
CA MET A 570 14.41 -13.04 14.80
C MET A 570 14.68 -11.94 13.79
N LEU A 571 15.91 -11.44 13.76
CA LEU A 571 16.43 -10.55 12.74
C LEU A 571 17.26 -11.36 11.75
N VAL A 572 16.94 -11.25 10.47
CA VAL A 572 17.73 -11.76 9.34
C VAL A 572 18.27 -10.58 8.55
N VAL A 573 19.55 -10.58 8.25
CA VAL A 573 20.18 -9.60 7.34
C VAL A 573 20.82 -10.38 6.20
N ASP A 574 20.32 -10.19 5.01
CA ASP A 574 20.85 -10.75 3.77
C ASP A 574 21.07 -9.67 2.71
N SER A 575 21.11 -9.99 1.42
CA SER A 575 21.44 -9.04 0.37
C SER A 575 20.54 -9.14 -0.86
N LYS A 576 19.47 -9.93 -0.81
CA LYS A 576 18.64 -10.15 -2.00
C LYS A 576 17.20 -10.45 -1.64
N ASP A 577 16.30 -9.68 -2.26
CA ASP A 577 14.87 -9.91 -2.27
C ASP A 577 14.31 -9.62 -3.68
N PRO A 578 13.36 -10.39 -4.19
CA PRO A 578 12.81 -10.22 -5.54
C PRO A 578 12.11 -8.88 -5.78
N LEU A 579 11.70 -8.16 -4.72
CA LEU A 579 11.03 -6.86 -4.84
C LEU A 579 11.99 -5.73 -5.22
N TYR A 580 13.27 -5.84 -4.84
CA TYR A 580 14.20 -4.70 -4.81
C TYR A 580 15.31 -4.77 -5.84
N GLY A 581 15.88 -3.60 -6.13
CA GLY A 581 17.12 -3.45 -6.90
C GLY A 581 18.32 -3.72 -6.01
N ASP A 582 19.06 -4.78 -6.31
CA ASP A 582 20.21 -5.25 -5.54
C ASP A 582 21.51 -4.57 -6.02
N ALA A 583 22.18 -3.84 -5.12
CA ALA A 583 23.49 -3.25 -5.36
C ALA A 583 24.65 -4.21 -5.09
N SER A 584 24.39 -5.42 -4.60
CA SER A 584 25.43 -6.40 -4.32
C SER A 584 25.95 -7.05 -5.60
N VAL A 585 27.24 -7.27 -5.65
CA VAL A 585 27.85 -8.15 -6.65
C VAL A 585 27.79 -9.57 -6.14
N THR A 586 27.16 -10.47 -6.89
CA THR A 586 26.99 -11.88 -6.50
C THR A 586 28.33 -12.53 -6.12
N TRP A 587 28.35 -13.32 -5.05
CA TRP A 587 29.52 -13.99 -4.48
C TRP A 587 30.59 -13.07 -3.87
N THR A 588 30.33 -11.78 -3.70
CA THR A 588 31.22 -10.92 -2.91
C THR A 588 30.99 -11.18 -1.42
N GLN A 589 32.04 -10.99 -0.63
CA GLN A 589 31.94 -11.09 0.82
C GLN A 589 31.46 -9.78 1.39
N THR A 590 30.34 -9.81 2.11
CA THR A 590 29.86 -8.74 2.95
C THR A 590 30.17 -9.05 4.41
N VAL A 591 30.88 -8.17 5.08
CA VAL A 591 31.23 -8.28 6.50
C VAL A 591 30.37 -7.28 7.27
N VAL A 592 29.67 -7.78 8.27
CA VAL A 592 28.91 -6.98 9.24
C VAL A 592 29.65 -7.02 10.57
N SER A 593 29.73 -5.89 11.26
CA SER A 593 30.47 -5.77 12.52
C SER A 593 29.80 -4.82 13.48
N SER A 594 30.20 -4.93 14.75
CA SER A 594 29.80 -4.07 15.86
C SER A 594 31.05 -3.51 16.54
N PRO A 595 31.65 -2.42 16.05
CA PRO A 595 32.79 -1.80 16.69
C PRO A 595 32.44 -1.20 18.07
N GLU A 596 33.40 -1.10 19.00
CA GLU A 596 33.18 -0.49 20.33
C GLU A 596 32.63 0.95 20.23
N GLY A 597 33.11 1.73 19.27
CA GLY A 597 32.68 3.12 19.05
C GLY A 597 31.33 3.25 18.31
N ALA A 598 30.80 2.16 17.75
CA ALA A 598 29.53 2.13 17.00
C ALA A 598 28.84 0.76 17.14
N PRO A 599 28.32 0.43 18.33
CA PRO A 599 27.66 -0.85 18.58
C PRO A 599 26.49 -1.10 17.65
N ALA A 600 26.35 -2.32 17.15
CA ALA A 600 25.19 -2.77 16.38
C ALA A 600 23.99 -2.94 17.32
N PHE A 601 22.83 -2.45 16.88
CA PHE A 601 21.59 -2.60 17.63
C PHE A 601 20.36 -2.67 16.72
N LEU A 602 19.34 -3.31 17.21
CA LEU A 602 17.96 -3.19 16.74
C LEU A 602 17.17 -2.39 17.79
N GLU A 603 16.57 -1.30 17.38
CA GLU A 603 15.66 -0.49 18.18
C GLU A 603 14.23 -0.89 17.82
N LEU A 604 13.48 -1.39 18.80
CA LEU A 604 12.13 -1.90 18.64
C LEU A 604 11.14 -0.91 19.29
N PRO A 605 10.28 -0.23 18.51
CA PRO A 605 9.25 0.63 19.06
C PRO A 605 8.15 -0.20 19.70
N LEU A 606 7.71 0.18 20.89
CA LEU A 606 6.68 -0.50 21.66
C LEU A 606 5.46 0.40 21.89
N GLY A 607 4.26 -0.21 21.99
CA GLY A 607 2.99 0.48 22.26
C GLY A 607 2.19 -0.10 23.41
#